data_7ebb3dec2d753c03beb1204f34de4013
#
_entry.id   7ebb3dec2d753c03beb1204f34de4013
#
_cell.length_a   1.000
_cell.length_b   1.000
_cell.length_c   1.000
_cell.angle_alpha   90.00
_cell.angle_beta   90.00
_cell.angle_gamma   90.00
#
_symmetry.space_group_name_H-M   'P 1'
#
loop_
_entity.id
_entity.type
_entity.pdbx_description
1 polymer ?
#
loop_
_entity_poly.entity_id
_entity_poly.type
_entity_poly.pdbx_seq_one_letter_code
_entity_poly.pdbx_strand_id
1 'polypeptide(L)'
;MPNQLFIDTPLINEAASHFRTLRDFIRFAVTHMTQAKVSFGQGTDNAFDEAAYLTLHTLNLPIDQLDPFLDAVLLPAERLMVLNVLAKRVNERLPAAYITGEAWLQGYRFTVDKNVIIPRSPIAELLVSQLDTWVDEPHDIKHVLDVCTGSGCLAILAALVLPNAQVDATDISAEALSIAKANVNDYNLSARVHLHQGSLLEPLPAKHLYDMIICNPPYVNDASMQALPPEFMHEPSLALAGGVDGMRLVSDLLNQCAKKLTSDGILFLEIGHERAHFDAAFKHLSPTWIDTLGTQDQIMMLTAAQLQS
;
A
#
# COMPACT_ATOMS: atom_id res chain seq x y z
N MET A 1 20.33 -27.43 -3.08
CA MET A 1 20.61 -27.66 -1.65
C MET A 1 19.31 -27.45 -0.91
N PRO A 2 18.93 -28.23 0.12
CA PRO A 2 17.77 -27.89 0.92
C PRO A 2 17.98 -26.48 1.49
N ASN A 3 16.95 -25.63 1.42
CA ASN A 3 16.99 -24.28 1.98
C ASN A 3 17.36 -24.39 3.47
N GLN A 4 18.58 -24.01 3.81
CA GLN A 4 18.99 -23.91 5.21
C GLN A 4 18.22 -22.74 5.81
N LEU A 5 17.37 -23.03 6.81
CA LEU A 5 16.63 -22.00 7.52
C LEU A 5 17.61 -21.10 8.27
N PHE A 6 17.43 -19.79 8.17
CA PHE A 6 18.23 -18.81 8.93
C PHE A 6 17.92 -18.87 10.43
N ILE A 7 16.66 -19.16 10.79
CA ILE A 7 16.19 -19.32 12.17
C ILE A 7 15.49 -20.69 12.24
N ASP A 8 16.21 -21.71 12.67
CA ASP A 8 15.69 -23.06 12.84
C ASP A 8 15.17 -23.33 14.27
N THR A 9 14.51 -24.46 14.47
CA THR A 9 13.95 -24.85 15.76
C THR A 9 14.98 -24.93 16.89
N PRO A 10 16.20 -25.52 16.71
CA PRO A 10 17.25 -25.47 17.70
C PRO A 10 17.62 -24.06 18.14
N LEU A 11 17.82 -23.14 17.20
CA LEU A 11 18.15 -21.75 17.48
C LEU A 11 17.00 -21.01 18.21
N ILE A 12 15.74 -21.27 17.83
CA ILE A 12 14.56 -20.75 18.55
C ILE A 12 14.58 -21.19 20.01
N ASN A 13 14.82 -22.48 20.29
CA ASN A 13 14.86 -23.01 21.66
C ASN A 13 16.02 -22.43 22.47
N GLU A 14 17.19 -22.29 21.87
CA GLU A 14 18.35 -21.66 22.49
C GLU A 14 18.07 -20.20 22.82
N ALA A 15 17.59 -19.42 21.86
CA ALA A 15 17.23 -18.02 22.05
C ALA A 15 16.15 -17.85 23.14
N ALA A 16 15.09 -18.65 23.13
CA ALA A 16 14.03 -18.63 24.13
C ALA A 16 14.53 -18.91 25.55
N SER A 17 15.58 -19.75 25.68
CA SER A 17 16.19 -20.07 26.99
C SER A 17 17.06 -18.94 27.55
N HIS A 18 17.68 -18.14 26.68
CA HIS A 18 18.67 -17.11 27.06
C HIS A 18 18.11 -15.68 27.04
N PHE A 19 17.29 -15.34 26.04
CA PHE A 19 16.76 -13.97 25.89
C PHE A 19 15.76 -13.64 26.99
N ARG A 20 15.74 -12.37 27.40
CA ARG A 20 14.89 -11.90 28.49
C ARG A 20 14.05 -10.69 28.09
N THR A 21 14.64 -9.70 27.43
CA THR A 21 14.04 -8.39 27.16
C THR A 21 13.72 -8.19 25.71
N LEU A 22 12.82 -7.25 25.36
CA LEU A 22 12.49 -6.91 23.96
C LEU A 22 13.78 -6.59 23.17
N ARG A 23 14.75 -5.94 23.80
CA ARG A 23 16.04 -5.58 23.21
C ARG A 23 16.79 -6.80 22.67
N ASP A 24 16.73 -7.92 23.35
CA ASP A 24 17.37 -9.17 22.90
C ASP A 24 16.75 -9.67 21.58
N PHE A 25 15.42 -9.66 21.49
CA PHE A 25 14.68 -10.12 20.31
C PHE A 25 14.86 -9.17 19.12
N ILE A 26 14.81 -7.86 19.33
CA ILE A 26 15.04 -6.87 18.27
C ILE A 26 16.46 -7.01 17.73
N ARG A 27 17.49 -7.05 18.58
CA ARG A 27 18.86 -7.27 18.16
C ARG A 27 19.01 -8.57 17.35
N PHE A 28 18.40 -9.67 17.83
CA PHE A 28 18.41 -10.95 17.15
C PHE A 28 17.77 -10.88 15.76
N ALA A 29 16.57 -10.26 15.67
CA ALA A 29 15.84 -10.07 14.41
C ALA A 29 16.67 -9.26 13.41
N VAL A 30 17.24 -8.13 13.82
CA VAL A 30 18.10 -7.29 12.96
C VAL A 30 19.27 -8.10 12.39
N THR A 31 19.92 -8.92 13.24
CA THR A 31 21.02 -9.78 12.80
C THR A 31 20.57 -10.73 11.68
N HIS A 32 19.46 -11.44 11.88
CA HIS A 32 19.00 -12.46 10.93
C HIS A 32 18.35 -11.87 9.68
N MET A 33 17.60 -10.77 9.78
CA MET A 33 17.08 -10.05 8.62
C MET A 33 18.22 -9.55 7.74
N THR A 34 19.28 -8.99 8.33
CA THR A 34 20.46 -8.53 7.60
C THR A 34 21.20 -9.67 6.91
N GLN A 35 21.45 -10.78 7.62
CA GLN A 35 22.10 -11.96 7.07
C GLN A 35 21.31 -12.61 5.92
N ALA A 36 19.98 -12.66 6.07
CA ALA A 36 19.08 -13.17 5.05
C ALA A 36 18.85 -12.20 3.89
N LYS A 37 19.39 -10.98 3.96
CA LYS A 37 19.16 -9.89 2.98
C LYS A 37 17.67 -9.68 2.74
N VAL A 38 16.91 -9.55 3.83
CA VAL A 38 15.48 -9.25 3.79
C VAL A 38 15.27 -7.89 3.12
N SER A 39 14.30 -7.81 2.20
CA SER A 39 13.91 -6.56 1.57
C SER A 39 12.80 -5.88 2.38
N PHE A 40 12.85 -4.56 2.41
CA PHE A 40 11.91 -3.68 3.10
C PHE A 40 11.16 -2.80 2.09
N GLY A 41 10.33 -1.86 2.55
CA GLY A 41 9.52 -0.97 1.70
C GLY A 41 8.05 -1.38 1.60
N GLN A 42 7.63 -2.35 2.41
CA GLN A 42 6.23 -2.80 2.53
C GLN A 42 5.67 -2.46 3.93
N GLY A 43 5.88 -1.20 4.37
CA GLY A 43 5.43 -0.66 5.65
C GLY A 43 6.55 -0.20 6.58
N THR A 44 7.76 -0.73 6.42
CA THR A 44 8.99 -0.32 7.13
C THR A 44 10.13 -0.23 6.13
N ASP A 45 11.18 0.56 6.47
CA ASP A 45 12.29 0.83 5.57
C ASP A 45 13.60 0.14 6.01
N ASN A 46 13.61 -0.47 7.19
CA ASN A 46 14.81 -1.10 7.75
C ASN A 46 14.50 -2.22 8.74
N ALA A 47 15.52 -3.02 9.03
CA ALA A 47 15.42 -4.18 9.90
C ALA A 47 15.09 -3.84 11.35
N PHE A 48 15.53 -2.69 11.87
CA PHE A 48 15.31 -2.32 13.26
C PHE A 48 13.84 -1.96 13.50
N ASP A 49 13.28 -1.08 12.67
CA ASP A 49 11.90 -0.65 12.81
C ASP A 49 10.93 -1.81 12.58
N GLU A 50 11.23 -2.69 11.62
CA GLU A 50 10.40 -3.86 11.38
C GLU A 50 10.48 -4.88 12.53
N ALA A 51 11.66 -5.11 13.09
CA ALA A 51 11.83 -5.97 14.26
C ALA A 51 11.10 -5.42 15.49
N ALA A 52 11.15 -4.11 15.71
CA ALA A 52 10.43 -3.43 16.77
C ALA A 52 8.91 -3.57 16.57
N TYR A 53 8.42 -3.25 15.37
CA TYR A 53 7.01 -3.38 15.01
C TYR A 53 6.48 -4.80 15.24
N LEU A 54 7.13 -5.82 14.68
CA LEU A 54 6.73 -7.22 14.83
C LEU A 54 6.73 -7.67 16.30
N THR A 55 7.72 -7.23 17.07
CA THR A 55 7.82 -7.59 18.50
C THR A 55 6.70 -6.94 19.31
N LEU A 56 6.48 -5.63 19.15
CA LEU A 56 5.43 -4.89 19.85
C LEU A 56 4.04 -5.41 19.47
N HIS A 57 3.78 -5.59 18.18
CA HIS A 57 2.51 -6.13 17.69
C HIS A 57 2.22 -7.52 18.26
N THR A 58 3.20 -8.42 18.24
CA THR A 58 3.04 -9.80 18.77
C THR A 58 2.68 -9.82 20.25
N LEU A 59 3.16 -8.83 21.00
CA LEU A 59 2.91 -8.68 22.43
C LEU A 59 1.67 -7.82 22.76
N ASN A 60 0.94 -7.34 21.74
CA ASN A 60 -0.17 -6.39 21.89
C ASN A 60 0.23 -5.11 22.63
N LEU A 61 1.44 -4.61 22.39
CA LEU A 61 1.96 -3.34 22.92
C LEU A 61 1.74 -2.21 21.91
N PRO A 62 1.67 -0.95 22.36
CA PRO A 62 1.59 0.20 21.47
C PRO A 62 2.79 0.24 20.51
N ILE A 63 2.51 0.23 19.20
CA ILE A 63 3.55 0.11 18.16
C ILE A 63 4.44 1.36 18.03
N ASP A 64 4.00 2.49 18.55
CA ASP A 64 4.67 3.78 18.54
C ASP A 64 5.45 4.06 19.85
N GLN A 65 5.46 3.13 20.81
CA GLN A 65 6.05 3.32 22.14
C GLN A 65 7.05 2.20 22.48
N LEU A 66 8.17 2.15 21.79
CA LEU A 66 9.18 1.11 22.01
C LEU A 66 9.96 1.31 23.33
N ASP A 67 10.44 2.52 23.58
CA ASP A 67 11.40 2.80 24.66
C ASP A 67 10.95 2.34 26.06
N PRO A 68 9.69 2.55 26.47
CA PRO A 68 9.21 2.12 27.79
C PRO A 68 9.27 0.60 28.02
N PHE A 69 9.29 -0.19 26.93
CA PHE A 69 9.21 -1.65 26.97
C PHE A 69 10.53 -2.35 26.66
N LEU A 70 11.55 -1.63 26.16
CA LEU A 70 12.80 -2.24 25.69
C LEU A 70 13.45 -3.21 26.69
N ASP A 71 13.45 -2.85 27.96
CA ASP A 71 14.08 -3.63 29.04
C ASP A 71 13.05 -4.50 29.81
N ALA A 72 11.79 -4.55 29.34
CA ALA A 72 10.78 -5.42 29.94
C ALA A 72 11.11 -6.89 29.68
N VAL A 73 10.96 -7.70 30.75
CA VAL A 73 11.25 -9.15 30.71
C VAL A 73 10.02 -9.90 30.20
N LEU A 74 10.21 -10.68 29.15
CA LEU A 74 9.17 -11.52 28.54
C LEU A 74 9.00 -12.84 29.29
N LEU A 75 7.75 -13.28 29.40
CA LEU A 75 7.42 -14.63 29.84
C LEU A 75 7.91 -15.68 28.84
N PRO A 76 8.18 -16.93 29.26
CA PRO A 76 8.63 -17.97 28.34
C PRO A 76 7.72 -18.20 27.12
N ALA A 77 6.40 -18.09 27.30
CA ALA A 77 5.44 -18.22 26.19
C ALA A 77 5.55 -17.05 25.20
N GLU A 78 5.69 -15.82 25.68
CA GLU A 78 5.84 -14.61 24.84
C GLU A 78 7.12 -14.66 24.02
N ARG A 79 8.22 -15.17 24.59
CA ARG A 79 9.50 -15.35 23.88
C ARG A 79 9.34 -16.24 22.66
N LEU A 80 8.63 -17.37 22.82
CA LEU A 80 8.38 -18.30 21.72
C LEU A 80 7.46 -17.67 20.66
N MET A 81 6.44 -16.92 21.06
CA MET A 81 5.57 -16.21 20.12
C MET A 81 6.37 -15.25 19.24
N VAL A 82 7.19 -14.38 19.86
CA VAL A 82 8.02 -13.42 19.13
C VAL A 82 9.03 -14.14 18.22
N LEU A 83 9.76 -15.14 18.71
CA LEU A 83 10.73 -15.87 17.89
C LEU A 83 10.10 -16.56 16.69
N ASN A 84 8.90 -17.13 16.83
CA ASN A 84 8.19 -17.77 15.72
C ASN A 84 7.76 -16.74 14.66
N VAL A 85 7.31 -15.56 15.06
CA VAL A 85 6.97 -14.46 14.14
C VAL A 85 8.21 -13.99 13.37
N LEU A 86 9.34 -13.79 14.08
CA LEU A 86 10.61 -13.40 13.48
C LEU A 86 11.15 -14.47 12.53
N ALA A 87 11.05 -15.75 12.91
CA ALA A 87 11.45 -16.87 12.06
C ALA A 87 10.61 -16.93 10.77
N LYS A 88 9.30 -16.71 10.88
CA LYS A 88 8.40 -16.67 9.73
C LYS A 88 8.78 -15.53 8.76
N ARG A 89 9.05 -14.32 9.28
CA ARG A 89 9.49 -13.19 8.48
C ARG A 89 10.80 -13.47 7.73
N VAL A 90 11.78 -14.04 8.41
CA VAL A 90 13.12 -14.27 7.85
C VAL A 90 13.17 -15.47 6.91
N ASN A 91 12.58 -16.59 7.31
CA ASN A 91 12.69 -17.85 6.56
C ASN A 91 11.74 -17.93 5.37
N GLU A 92 10.49 -17.47 5.56
CA GLU A 92 9.45 -17.49 4.52
C GLU A 92 9.46 -16.22 3.67
N ARG A 93 10.19 -15.19 4.08
CA ARG A 93 10.23 -13.89 3.42
C ARG A 93 8.85 -13.21 3.36
N LEU A 94 7.97 -13.61 4.28
CA LEU A 94 6.60 -13.08 4.34
C LEU A 94 6.63 -11.64 4.86
N PRO A 95 6.02 -10.66 4.17
CA PRO A 95 5.96 -9.29 4.63
C PRO A 95 5.36 -9.13 6.03
N ALA A 96 5.88 -8.19 6.80
CA ALA A 96 5.40 -7.92 8.17
C ALA A 96 3.88 -7.66 8.21
N ALA A 97 3.35 -6.91 7.25
CA ALA A 97 1.94 -6.61 7.16
C ALA A 97 1.06 -7.87 6.98
N TYR A 98 1.54 -8.89 6.25
CA TYR A 98 0.79 -10.14 6.12
C TYR A 98 0.96 -11.07 7.32
N ILE A 99 2.01 -10.91 8.10
CA ILE A 99 2.18 -11.63 9.37
C ILE A 99 1.21 -11.07 10.42
N THR A 100 1.06 -9.75 10.48
CA THR A 100 0.23 -9.04 11.47
C THR A 100 -1.24 -8.93 11.04
N GLY A 101 -1.51 -9.04 9.73
CA GLY A 101 -2.84 -8.82 9.15
C GLY A 101 -3.19 -7.33 9.01
N GLU A 102 -2.23 -6.43 9.23
CA GLU A 102 -2.47 -4.99 9.16
C GLU A 102 -1.29 -4.22 8.56
N ALA A 103 -1.61 -3.10 7.94
CA ALA A 103 -0.66 -2.13 7.41
C ALA A 103 -1.02 -0.72 7.85
N TRP A 104 -0.03 0.15 7.90
CA TRP A 104 -0.18 1.55 8.30
C TRP A 104 0.20 2.47 7.15
N LEU A 105 -0.66 3.44 6.84
CA LEU A 105 -0.44 4.42 5.79
C LEU A 105 -0.90 5.80 6.28
N GLN A 106 -0.01 6.79 6.30
CA GLN A 106 -0.28 8.14 6.82
C GLN A 106 -0.91 8.15 8.23
N GLY A 107 -0.49 7.22 9.11
CA GLY A 107 -1.00 7.10 10.48
C GLY A 107 -2.36 6.38 10.59
N TYR A 108 -2.93 5.91 9.49
CA TYR A 108 -4.18 5.15 9.46
C TYR A 108 -3.90 3.66 9.30
N ARG A 109 -4.63 2.82 10.06
CA ARG A 109 -4.49 1.37 10.05
C ARG A 109 -5.44 0.73 9.05
N PHE A 110 -4.96 -0.20 8.26
CA PHE A 110 -5.76 -0.97 7.31
C PHE A 110 -5.55 -2.47 7.51
N THR A 111 -6.63 -3.22 7.53
CA THR A 111 -6.59 -4.69 7.43
C THR A 111 -6.10 -5.08 6.04
N VAL A 112 -5.15 -6.02 6.00
CA VAL A 112 -4.59 -6.54 4.75
C VAL A 112 -4.34 -8.05 4.85
N ASP A 113 -4.37 -8.70 3.70
CA ASP A 113 -3.90 -10.07 3.52
C ASP A 113 -3.27 -10.25 2.11
N LYS A 114 -2.90 -11.47 1.76
CA LYS A 114 -2.27 -11.81 0.47
C LYS A 114 -3.10 -11.48 -0.78
N ASN A 115 -4.35 -11.05 -0.64
CA ASN A 115 -5.25 -10.73 -1.75
C ASN A 115 -5.21 -9.25 -2.14
N VAL A 116 -4.51 -8.39 -1.37
CA VAL A 116 -4.36 -6.96 -1.67
C VAL A 116 -2.89 -6.57 -1.61
N ILE A 117 -2.51 -5.57 -2.41
CA ILE A 117 -1.21 -4.90 -2.25
C ILE A 117 -1.12 -4.25 -0.86
N ILE A 118 0.04 -4.31 -0.23
CA ILE A 118 0.28 -3.62 1.04
C ILE A 118 0.25 -2.11 0.79
N PRO A 119 -0.63 -1.35 1.49
CA PRO A 119 -0.76 0.10 1.33
C PRO A 119 0.57 0.86 1.47
N ARG A 120 1.00 1.54 0.41
CA ARG A 120 2.24 2.34 0.37
C ARG A 120 2.22 3.45 -0.69
N SER A 121 1.04 3.71 -1.29
CA SER A 121 0.90 4.71 -2.35
C SER A 121 1.24 6.11 -1.85
N PRO A 122 2.14 6.85 -2.52
CA PRO A 122 2.42 8.24 -2.19
C PRO A 122 1.24 9.18 -2.50
N ILE A 123 0.21 8.75 -3.24
CA ILE A 123 -1.07 9.49 -3.34
C ILE A 123 -1.70 9.71 -1.95
N ALA A 124 -1.46 8.82 -1.00
CA ALA A 124 -1.95 8.99 0.37
C ALA A 124 -1.37 10.23 1.05
N GLU A 125 -0.07 10.51 0.85
CA GLU A 125 0.59 11.72 1.36
C GLU A 125 0.01 12.97 0.69
N LEU A 126 -0.19 12.91 -0.64
CA LEU A 126 -0.83 14.00 -1.39
C LEU A 126 -2.20 14.31 -0.80
N LEU A 127 -3.06 13.30 -0.59
CA LEU A 127 -4.41 13.50 -0.05
C LEU A 127 -4.40 14.10 1.35
N VAL A 128 -3.54 13.56 2.25
CA VAL A 128 -3.58 13.92 3.67
C VAL A 128 -2.86 15.24 3.96
N SER A 129 -1.80 15.55 3.23
CA SER A 129 -0.87 16.61 3.61
C SER A 129 -0.65 17.69 2.55
N GLN A 130 -1.02 17.45 1.29
CA GLN A 130 -0.67 18.35 0.19
C GLN A 130 -1.88 18.72 -0.71
N LEU A 131 -3.09 18.23 -0.42
CA LEU A 131 -4.24 18.40 -1.30
C LEU A 131 -4.53 19.87 -1.62
N ASP A 132 -4.46 20.75 -0.62
CA ASP A 132 -4.69 22.21 -0.77
C ASP A 132 -3.66 22.90 -1.69
N THR A 133 -2.55 22.24 -2.01
CA THR A 133 -1.56 22.77 -2.97
C THR A 133 -2.02 22.57 -4.42
N TRP A 134 -2.80 21.52 -4.66
CA TRP A 134 -3.17 21.07 -6.00
C TRP A 134 -4.63 21.28 -6.34
N VAL A 135 -5.46 21.56 -5.34
CA VAL A 135 -6.91 21.80 -5.45
C VAL A 135 -7.25 23.06 -4.70
N ASP A 136 -7.71 24.08 -5.42
CA ASP A 136 -8.01 25.41 -4.85
C ASP A 136 -9.09 25.35 -3.76
N GLU A 137 -10.16 24.59 -4.00
CA GLU A 137 -11.32 24.47 -3.10
C GLU A 137 -11.66 23.00 -2.82
N PRO A 138 -10.89 22.28 -1.96
CA PRO A 138 -11.13 20.86 -1.70
C PRO A 138 -12.53 20.57 -1.15
N HIS A 139 -13.15 21.54 -0.44
CA HIS A 139 -14.51 21.38 0.10
C HIS A 139 -15.61 21.34 -0.96
N ASP A 140 -15.32 21.78 -2.19
CA ASP A 140 -16.26 21.75 -3.31
C ASP A 140 -16.25 20.42 -4.05
N ILE A 141 -15.27 19.53 -3.80
CA ILE A 141 -15.25 18.18 -4.32
C ILE A 141 -16.40 17.38 -3.71
N LYS A 142 -17.29 16.86 -4.57
CA LYS A 142 -18.48 16.08 -4.18
C LYS A 142 -18.40 14.62 -4.60
N HIS A 143 -17.72 14.33 -5.70
CA HIS A 143 -17.62 12.98 -6.25
C HIS A 143 -16.17 12.61 -6.51
N VAL A 144 -15.69 11.58 -5.80
CA VAL A 144 -14.34 11.04 -5.95
C VAL A 144 -14.45 9.60 -6.45
N LEU A 145 -13.52 9.19 -7.29
CA LEU A 145 -13.37 7.82 -7.72
C LEU A 145 -11.95 7.31 -7.39
N ASP A 146 -11.87 6.19 -6.70
CA ASP A 146 -10.64 5.43 -6.50
C ASP A 146 -10.64 4.19 -7.41
N VAL A 147 -9.75 4.15 -8.40
CA VAL A 147 -9.66 3.07 -9.38
C VAL A 147 -8.53 2.12 -8.99
N CYS A 148 -8.78 0.80 -9.05
CA CYS A 148 -7.88 -0.24 -8.54
C CYS A 148 -7.66 -0.10 -7.03
N THR A 149 -8.75 0.00 -6.28
CA THR A 149 -8.78 0.41 -4.87
C THR A 149 -8.05 -0.54 -3.92
N GLY A 150 -7.89 -1.83 -4.30
CA GLY A 150 -7.23 -2.83 -3.47
C GLY A 150 -7.87 -2.98 -2.09
N SER A 151 -7.15 -2.62 -1.04
CA SER A 151 -7.64 -2.63 0.34
C SER A 151 -8.62 -1.49 0.69
N GLY A 152 -8.91 -0.59 -0.26
CA GLY A 152 -9.74 0.59 -0.03
C GLY A 152 -9.03 1.76 0.64
N CYS A 153 -7.72 1.69 0.83
CA CYS A 153 -6.99 2.67 1.62
C CYS A 153 -7.08 4.09 1.05
N LEU A 154 -6.91 4.28 -0.26
CA LEU A 154 -7.01 5.60 -0.89
C LEU A 154 -8.44 6.13 -0.88
N ALA A 155 -9.45 5.29 -1.15
CA ALA A 155 -10.86 5.66 -1.07
C ALA A 155 -11.24 6.12 0.35
N ILE A 156 -10.77 5.42 1.38
CA ILE A 156 -11.00 5.77 2.78
C ILE A 156 -10.31 7.09 3.13
N LEU A 157 -9.03 7.28 2.77
CA LEU A 157 -8.31 8.52 3.01
C LEU A 157 -9.00 9.69 2.30
N ALA A 158 -9.41 9.54 1.03
CA ALA A 158 -10.17 10.56 0.32
C ALA A 158 -11.46 10.92 1.04
N ALA A 159 -12.21 9.92 1.53
CA ALA A 159 -13.44 10.17 2.29
C ALA A 159 -13.19 10.87 3.65
N LEU A 160 -12.05 10.63 4.29
CA LEU A 160 -11.70 11.27 5.57
C LEU A 160 -11.29 12.73 5.37
N VAL A 161 -10.47 13.01 4.36
CA VAL A 161 -9.99 14.39 4.08
C VAL A 161 -11.03 15.26 3.36
N LEU A 162 -11.97 14.63 2.64
CA LEU A 162 -13.06 15.30 1.91
C LEU A 162 -14.42 14.96 2.54
N PRO A 163 -14.82 15.59 3.64
CA PRO A 163 -15.99 15.19 4.42
C PRO A 163 -17.31 15.33 3.66
N ASN A 164 -17.36 16.15 2.61
CA ASN A 164 -18.53 16.39 1.77
C ASN A 164 -18.63 15.46 0.56
N ALA A 165 -17.58 14.66 0.31
CA ALA A 165 -17.52 13.82 -0.88
C ALA A 165 -18.21 12.46 -0.69
N GLN A 166 -18.83 11.98 -1.76
CA GLN A 166 -19.15 10.57 -1.99
C GLN A 166 -17.99 9.96 -2.77
N VAL A 167 -17.56 8.77 -2.39
CA VAL A 167 -16.43 8.09 -3.00
C VAL A 167 -16.92 6.77 -3.59
N ASP A 168 -16.78 6.63 -4.90
CA ASP A 168 -16.88 5.33 -5.55
C ASP A 168 -15.48 4.70 -5.59
N ALA A 169 -15.40 3.38 -5.43
CA ALA A 169 -14.14 2.65 -5.48
C ALA A 169 -14.30 1.38 -6.29
N THR A 170 -13.43 1.18 -7.28
CA THR A 170 -13.52 0.03 -8.18
C THR A 170 -12.32 -0.89 -8.05
N ASP A 171 -12.55 -2.20 -8.13
CA ASP A 171 -11.52 -3.22 -8.26
C ASP A 171 -12.07 -4.42 -9.03
N ILE A 172 -11.21 -5.11 -9.78
CA ILE A 172 -11.58 -6.32 -10.50
C ILE A 172 -11.66 -7.54 -9.58
N SER A 173 -10.89 -7.54 -8.48
CA SER A 173 -10.81 -8.63 -7.50
C SER A 173 -11.93 -8.53 -6.46
N ALA A 174 -12.77 -9.56 -6.41
CA ALA A 174 -13.78 -9.69 -5.37
C ALA A 174 -13.16 -9.87 -3.97
N GLU A 175 -12.01 -10.54 -3.90
CA GLU A 175 -11.25 -10.76 -2.67
C GLU A 175 -10.70 -9.43 -2.13
N ALA A 176 -10.14 -8.58 -3.01
CA ALA A 176 -9.69 -7.23 -2.64
C ALA A 176 -10.86 -6.39 -2.11
N LEU A 177 -12.00 -6.40 -2.80
CA LEU A 177 -13.19 -5.68 -2.36
C LEU A 177 -13.76 -6.20 -1.04
N SER A 178 -13.56 -7.46 -0.70
CA SER A 178 -13.93 -8.00 0.62
C SER A 178 -13.09 -7.35 1.73
N ILE A 179 -11.78 -7.18 1.51
CA ILE A 179 -10.87 -6.47 2.43
C ILE A 179 -11.22 -4.98 2.49
N ALA A 180 -11.43 -4.35 1.33
CA ALA A 180 -11.85 -2.95 1.27
C ALA A 180 -13.15 -2.70 2.07
N LYS A 181 -14.13 -3.61 1.96
CA LYS A 181 -15.39 -3.53 2.71
C LYS A 181 -15.17 -3.60 4.22
N ALA A 182 -14.28 -4.48 4.69
CA ALA A 182 -13.93 -4.57 6.11
C ALA A 182 -13.33 -3.24 6.58
N ASN A 183 -12.35 -2.69 5.83
CA ASN A 183 -11.73 -1.42 6.14
C ASN A 183 -12.73 -0.26 6.12
N VAL A 184 -13.60 -0.16 5.12
CA VAL A 184 -14.65 0.88 5.05
C VAL A 184 -15.59 0.82 6.27
N ASN A 185 -15.94 -0.39 6.73
CA ASN A 185 -16.75 -0.57 7.93
C ASN A 185 -16.01 -0.15 9.21
N ASP A 186 -14.73 -0.49 9.34
CA ASP A 186 -13.90 -0.14 10.51
C ASP A 186 -13.82 1.39 10.70
N TYR A 187 -13.81 2.14 9.58
CA TYR A 187 -13.83 3.60 9.57
C TYR A 187 -15.25 4.22 9.61
N ASN A 188 -16.32 3.40 9.67
CA ASN A 188 -17.71 3.85 9.64
C ASN A 188 -18.07 4.68 8.39
N LEU A 189 -17.47 4.37 7.24
CA LEU A 189 -17.61 5.11 5.99
C LEU A 189 -18.59 4.48 4.99
N SER A 190 -19.32 3.43 5.35
CA SER A 190 -20.22 2.67 4.45
C SER A 190 -21.34 3.51 3.80
N ALA A 191 -21.68 4.67 4.38
CA ALA A 191 -22.64 5.61 3.81
C ALA A 191 -22.05 6.52 2.72
N ARG A 192 -20.71 6.58 2.61
CA ARG A 192 -19.99 7.51 1.70
C ARG A 192 -19.00 6.82 0.76
N VAL A 193 -18.56 5.61 1.07
CA VAL A 193 -17.64 4.83 0.22
C VAL A 193 -18.40 3.65 -0.37
N HIS A 194 -18.54 3.62 -1.69
CA HIS A 194 -19.30 2.62 -2.44
C HIS A 194 -18.36 1.77 -3.27
N LEU A 195 -18.36 0.45 -3.05
CA LEU A 195 -17.46 -0.50 -3.70
C LEU A 195 -18.12 -1.14 -4.91
N HIS A 196 -17.44 -1.17 -6.04
CA HIS A 196 -17.94 -1.72 -7.31
C HIS A 196 -16.94 -2.72 -7.89
N GLN A 197 -17.41 -3.94 -8.19
CA GLN A 197 -16.58 -4.94 -8.82
C GLN A 197 -16.60 -4.80 -10.35
N GLY A 198 -15.43 -4.65 -10.96
CA GLY A 198 -15.28 -4.61 -12.41
C GLY A 198 -13.94 -4.02 -12.84
N SER A 199 -13.71 -4.00 -14.16
CA SER A 199 -12.48 -3.48 -14.75
C SER A 199 -12.54 -1.95 -14.84
N LEU A 200 -11.57 -1.27 -14.25
CA LEU A 200 -11.43 0.17 -14.29
C LEU A 200 -12.76 0.90 -13.96
N LEU A 201 -13.28 1.70 -14.90
CA LEU A 201 -14.51 2.48 -14.73
C LEU A 201 -15.77 1.81 -15.31
N GLU A 202 -15.65 0.59 -15.88
CA GLU A 202 -16.76 -0.12 -16.52
C GLU A 202 -17.99 -0.35 -15.62
N PRO A 203 -17.84 -0.70 -14.32
CA PRO A 203 -18.99 -0.98 -13.47
C PRO A 203 -19.80 0.28 -13.08
N LEU A 204 -19.29 1.47 -13.39
CA LEU A 204 -19.88 2.75 -12.94
C LEU A 204 -20.96 3.26 -13.90
N PRO A 205 -22.01 3.96 -13.37
CA PRO A 205 -23.07 4.51 -14.21
C PRO A 205 -22.52 5.45 -15.29
N ALA A 206 -22.97 5.30 -16.53
CA ALA A 206 -22.42 5.99 -17.71
C ALA A 206 -22.42 7.52 -17.58
N LYS A 207 -23.44 8.10 -16.92
CA LYS A 207 -23.64 9.57 -16.80
C LYS A 207 -23.05 10.16 -15.51
N HIS A 208 -22.50 9.34 -14.61
CA HIS A 208 -21.88 9.84 -13.40
C HIS A 208 -20.51 10.42 -13.74
N LEU A 209 -20.25 11.63 -13.29
CA LEU A 209 -18.98 12.35 -13.45
C LEU A 209 -18.33 12.58 -12.10
N TYR A 210 -17.01 12.68 -12.09
CA TYR A 210 -16.19 12.83 -10.90
C TYR A 210 -15.41 14.13 -10.94
N ASP A 211 -15.31 14.79 -9.79
CA ASP A 211 -14.49 15.98 -9.60
C ASP A 211 -13.02 15.60 -9.44
N MET A 212 -12.79 14.42 -8.84
CA MET A 212 -11.45 13.87 -8.64
C MET A 212 -11.47 12.36 -8.93
N ILE A 213 -10.50 11.90 -9.71
CA ILE A 213 -10.18 10.48 -9.86
C ILE A 213 -8.77 10.26 -9.28
N ILE A 214 -8.61 9.22 -8.49
CA ILE A 214 -7.32 8.76 -7.98
C ILE A 214 -7.10 7.33 -8.44
N CYS A 215 -5.87 6.99 -8.80
CA CYS A 215 -5.55 5.64 -9.25
C CYS A 215 -4.09 5.28 -8.98
N ASN A 216 -3.91 4.14 -8.33
CA ASN A 216 -2.63 3.42 -8.28
C ASN A 216 -2.81 2.09 -9.01
N PRO A 217 -2.70 2.05 -10.35
CA PRO A 217 -2.94 0.85 -11.14
C PRO A 217 -1.74 -0.10 -11.08
N PRO A 218 -1.88 -1.36 -11.50
CA PRO A 218 -0.74 -2.23 -11.79
C PRO A 218 0.09 -1.63 -12.94
N TYR A 219 1.30 -1.15 -12.63
CA TYR A 219 2.19 -0.49 -13.60
C TYR A 219 3.58 -1.15 -13.72
N VAL A 220 3.90 -2.16 -12.90
CA VAL A 220 5.23 -2.79 -12.91
C VAL A 220 5.44 -3.53 -14.22
N ASN A 221 6.45 -3.14 -15.00
CA ASN A 221 6.76 -3.78 -16.26
C ASN A 221 7.31 -5.21 -16.09
N ASP A 222 7.26 -6.03 -17.15
CA ASP A 222 7.64 -7.45 -17.10
C ASP A 222 9.09 -7.69 -16.65
N ALA A 223 10.02 -6.81 -17.01
CA ALA A 223 11.43 -6.93 -16.60
C ALA A 223 11.58 -6.68 -15.09
N SER A 224 10.91 -5.66 -14.56
CA SER A 224 10.87 -5.35 -13.14
C SER A 224 10.16 -6.43 -12.33
N MET A 225 9.06 -7.01 -12.86
CA MET A 225 8.38 -8.15 -12.23
C MET A 225 9.30 -9.36 -12.01
N GLN A 226 10.20 -9.65 -12.97
CA GLN A 226 11.17 -10.75 -12.85
C GLN A 226 12.29 -10.46 -11.84
N ALA A 227 12.55 -9.19 -11.54
CA ALA A 227 13.59 -8.74 -10.62
C ALA A 227 13.09 -8.44 -9.20
N LEU A 228 11.78 -8.63 -8.94
CA LEU A 228 11.20 -8.36 -7.62
C LEU A 228 11.87 -9.21 -6.53
N PRO A 229 12.14 -8.61 -5.36
CA PRO A 229 12.55 -9.35 -4.18
C PRO A 229 11.51 -10.40 -3.76
N PRO A 230 11.93 -11.48 -3.06
CA PRO A 230 11.01 -12.54 -2.63
C PRO A 230 9.81 -12.06 -1.83
N GLU A 231 9.96 -10.99 -1.05
CA GLU A 231 8.89 -10.39 -0.25
C GLU A 231 7.73 -9.91 -1.12
N PHE A 232 8.03 -9.27 -2.24
CA PHE A 232 7.03 -8.74 -3.18
C PHE A 232 6.30 -9.85 -3.96
N MET A 233 6.90 -11.05 -4.05
CA MET A 233 6.27 -12.22 -4.66
C MET A 233 5.09 -12.78 -3.84
N HIS A 234 4.93 -12.35 -2.59
CA HIS A 234 3.77 -12.68 -1.77
C HIS A 234 2.55 -11.80 -2.07
N GLU A 235 2.76 -10.65 -2.70
CA GLU A 235 1.66 -9.78 -3.13
C GLU A 235 0.98 -10.34 -4.40
N PRO A 236 -0.32 -10.07 -4.59
CA PRO A 236 -1.03 -10.56 -5.78
C PRO A 236 -0.41 -9.96 -7.05
N SER A 237 0.00 -10.80 -7.98
CA SER A 237 0.58 -10.35 -9.26
C SER A 237 -0.37 -9.43 -10.04
N LEU A 238 -1.68 -9.63 -9.88
CA LEU A 238 -2.73 -8.80 -10.47
C LEU A 238 -2.62 -7.32 -10.03
N ALA A 239 -2.13 -7.07 -8.81
CA ALA A 239 -1.98 -5.71 -8.28
C ALA A 239 -0.65 -5.05 -8.67
N LEU A 240 0.28 -5.78 -9.30
CA LEU A 240 1.61 -5.29 -9.65
C LEU A 240 1.84 -5.24 -11.17
N ALA A 241 1.46 -6.30 -11.89
CA ALA A 241 1.87 -6.53 -13.27
C ALA A 241 1.15 -5.60 -14.26
N GLY A 242 1.91 -4.65 -14.83
CA GLY A 242 1.45 -3.71 -15.86
C GLY A 242 1.70 -4.16 -17.31
N GLY A 243 2.31 -5.35 -17.52
CA GLY A 243 2.67 -5.87 -18.83
C GLY A 243 4.03 -5.38 -19.32
N VAL A 244 4.27 -5.41 -20.61
CA VAL A 244 5.60 -5.22 -21.23
C VAL A 244 6.27 -3.93 -20.79
N ASP A 245 5.54 -2.82 -20.79
CA ASP A 245 6.02 -1.47 -20.48
C ASP A 245 5.25 -0.80 -19.31
N GLY A 246 4.32 -1.50 -18.68
CA GLY A 246 3.48 -0.95 -17.62
C GLY A 246 2.33 -0.06 -18.11
N MET A 247 2.26 0.29 -19.42
CA MET A 247 1.39 1.36 -19.91
C MET A 247 0.06 0.88 -20.50
N ARG A 248 -0.14 -0.42 -20.69
CA ARG A 248 -1.37 -0.93 -21.30
C ARG A 248 -2.61 -0.54 -20.51
N LEU A 249 -2.62 -0.85 -19.21
CA LEU A 249 -3.77 -0.54 -18.35
C LEU A 249 -3.92 0.97 -18.14
N VAL A 250 -2.79 1.70 -18.07
CA VAL A 250 -2.77 3.17 -17.99
C VAL A 250 -3.44 3.79 -19.21
N SER A 251 -3.20 3.26 -20.42
CA SER A 251 -3.86 3.75 -21.65
C SER A 251 -5.39 3.58 -21.60
N ASP A 252 -5.86 2.40 -21.18
CA ASP A 252 -7.29 2.13 -21.05
C ASP A 252 -7.94 3.02 -19.98
N LEU A 253 -7.22 3.25 -18.87
CA LEU A 253 -7.63 4.13 -17.78
C LEU A 253 -7.79 5.58 -18.26
N LEU A 254 -6.77 6.16 -18.90
CA LEU A 254 -6.79 7.55 -19.37
C LEU A 254 -7.95 7.80 -20.33
N ASN A 255 -8.19 6.88 -21.27
CA ASN A 255 -9.31 6.93 -22.21
C ASN A 255 -10.70 6.91 -21.52
N GLN A 256 -10.82 6.21 -20.39
CA GLN A 256 -12.05 6.16 -19.61
C GLN A 256 -12.19 7.40 -18.71
N CYS A 257 -11.11 7.85 -18.06
CA CYS A 257 -11.08 9.05 -17.23
C CYS A 257 -11.49 10.30 -18.02
N ALA A 258 -11.02 10.46 -19.26
CA ALA A 258 -11.39 11.58 -20.13
C ALA A 258 -12.91 11.76 -20.31
N LYS A 259 -13.70 10.69 -20.14
CA LYS A 259 -15.17 10.68 -20.30
C LYS A 259 -15.92 10.76 -18.97
N LYS A 260 -15.20 10.68 -17.87
CA LYS A 260 -15.76 10.55 -16.51
C LYS A 260 -15.42 11.69 -15.59
N LEU A 261 -14.49 12.56 -15.98
CA LEU A 261 -14.21 13.78 -15.24
C LEU A 261 -15.23 14.88 -15.56
N THR A 262 -15.57 15.70 -14.56
CA THR A 262 -16.24 16.99 -14.77
C THR A 262 -15.33 17.92 -15.57
N SER A 263 -15.83 19.07 -16.06
CA SER A 263 -15.03 20.04 -16.86
C SER A 263 -13.75 20.48 -16.14
N ASP A 264 -13.84 20.64 -14.82
CA ASP A 264 -12.76 21.10 -13.94
C ASP A 264 -12.14 19.94 -13.16
N GLY A 265 -12.53 18.71 -13.50
CA GLY A 265 -12.09 17.50 -12.82
C GLY A 265 -10.62 17.17 -13.06
N ILE A 266 -10.02 16.47 -12.10
CA ILE A 266 -8.62 16.12 -12.07
C ILE A 266 -8.41 14.62 -11.86
N LEU A 267 -7.33 14.09 -12.42
CA LEU A 267 -6.83 12.74 -12.20
C LEU A 267 -5.49 12.81 -11.48
N PHE A 268 -5.35 12.16 -10.32
CA PHE A 268 -4.07 11.82 -9.73
C PHE A 268 -3.74 10.36 -10.04
N LEU A 269 -2.63 10.15 -10.72
CA LEU A 269 -2.20 8.85 -11.21
C LEU A 269 -0.79 8.52 -10.74
N GLU A 270 -0.64 7.38 -10.07
CA GLU A 270 0.66 6.82 -9.74
C GLU A 270 1.12 5.85 -10.83
N ILE A 271 2.39 5.96 -11.22
CA ILE A 271 3.04 5.04 -12.17
C ILE A 271 4.41 4.56 -11.69
N GLY A 272 4.77 4.85 -10.43
CA GLY A 272 6.06 4.48 -9.87
C GLY A 272 7.24 4.96 -10.71
N HIS A 273 8.18 4.08 -11.02
CA HIS A 273 9.39 4.41 -11.79
C HIS A 273 9.22 4.35 -13.31
N GLU A 274 7.98 4.26 -13.82
CA GLU A 274 7.69 4.06 -15.25
C GLU A 274 7.56 5.37 -16.05
N ARG A 275 8.04 6.52 -15.53
CA ARG A 275 7.95 7.83 -16.17
C ARG A 275 8.45 7.82 -17.62
N ALA A 276 9.59 7.18 -17.89
CA ALA A 276 10.15 7.12 -19.24
C ALA A 276 9.22 6.37 -20.23
N HIS A 277 8.54 5.31 -19.77
CA HIS A 277 7.57 4.59 -20.57
C HIS A 277 6.30 5.42 -20.79
N PHE A 278 5.84 6.14 -19.75
CA PHE A 278 4.72 7.07 -19.88
C PHE A 278 4.99 8.16 -20.91
N ASP A 279 6.12 8.87 -20.80
CA ASP A 279 6.50 9.95 -21.71
C ASP A 279 6.64 9.45 -23.15
N ALA A 280 7.11 8.22 -23.36
CA ALA A 280 7.22 7.60 -24.67
C ALA A 280 5.85 7.23 -25.26
N ALA A 281 4.92 6.72 -24.44
CA ALA A 281 3.59 6.26 -24.87
C ALA A 281 2.61 7.42 -25.09
N PHE A 282 2.69 8.49 -24.29
CA PHE A 282 1.70 9.58 -24.25
C PHE A 282 2.31 10.95 -24.54
N LYS A 283 3.05 11.06 -25.65
CA LYS A 283 3.78 12.29 -26.07
C LYS A 283 2.89 13.54 -26.23
N HIS A 284 1.58 13.37 -26.40
CA HIS A 284 0.62 14.44 -26.52
C HIS A 284 0.17 15.00 -25.18
N LEU A 285 0.37 14.25 -24.08
CA LEU A 285 0.02 14.68 -22.75
C LEU A 285 1.16 15.47 -22.09
N SER A 286 0.80 16.45 -21.29
CA SER A 286 1.74 17.27 -20.51
C SER A 286 1.31 17.26 -19.05
N PRO A 287 1.51 16.14 -18.31
CA PRO A 287 1.10 16.05 -16.92
C PRO A 287 1.91 16.98 -16.02
N THR A 288 1.33 17.38 -14.91
CA THR A 288 2.06 18.00 -13.81
C THR A 288 2.58 16.90 -12.90
N TRP A 289 3.90 16.75 -12.81
CA TRP A 289 4.53 15.79 -11.90
C TRP A 289 4.52 16.33 -10.48
N ILE A 290 4.20 15.47 -9.52
CA ILE A 290 4.05 15.80 -8.10
C ILE A 290 5.13 15.07 -7.31
N ASP A 291 5.92 15.84 -6.57
CA ASP A 291 6.88 15.31 -5.62
C ASP A 291 6.25 15.23 -4.23
N THR A 292 6.54 14.16 -3.52
CA THR A 292 6.22 13.96 -2.11
C THR A 292 7.50 13.85 -1.29
N LEU A 293 7.41 13.78 0.04
CA LEU A 293 8.59 13.63 0.90
C LEU A 293 9.41 12.37 0.58
N GLY A 294 8.73 11.31 0.15
CA GLY A 294 9.36 10.01 -0.10
C GLY A 294 9.63 9.69 -1.56
N THR A 295 9.03 10.42 -2.51
CA THR A 295 9.09 10.06 -3.94
C THR A 295 9.16 11.27 -4.86
N GLN A 296 9.88 11.10 -5.98
CA GLN A 296 9.95 12.07 -7.07
C GLN A 296 9.51 11.40 -8.37
N ASP A 297 8.78 12.14 -9.22
CA ASP A 297 8.40 11.68 -10.56
C ASP A 297 7.54 10.38 -10.60
N GLN A 298 6.84 10.04 -9.51
CA GLN A 298 6.05 8.81 -9.42
C GLN A 298 4.55 9.04 -9.49
N ILE A 299 4.11 10.27 -9.20
CA ILE A 299 2.71 10.70 -9.27
C ILE A 299 2.59 11.83 -10.27
N MET A 300 1.50 11.84 -10.99
CA MET A 300 1.15 12.95 -11.87
C MET A 300 -0.29 13.42 -11.64
N MET A 301 -0.54 14.68 -11.96
CA MET A 301 -1.87 15.26 -12.12
C MET A 301 -2.15 15.54 -13.59
N LEU A 302 -3.32 15.15 -14.04
CA LEU A 302 -3.89 15.48 -15.35
C LEU A 302 -5.27 16.08 -15.17
N THR A 303 -5.54 17.18 -15.86
CA THR A 303 -6.87 17.81 -15.90
C THR A 303 -7.76 17.16 -16.96
N ALA A 304 -9.07 17.31 -16.80
CA ALA A 304 -10.04 16.88 -17.84
C ALA A 304 -9.72 17.48 -19.22
N ALA A 305 -9.31 18.75 -19.27
CA ALA A 305 -8.93 19.43 -20.52
C ALA A 305 -7.71 18.78 -21.21
N GLN A 306 -6.70 18.37 -20.43
CA GLN A 306 -5.51 17.67 -20.98
C GLN A 306 -5.86 16.28 -21.50
N LEU A 307 -6.78 15.56 -20.85
CA LEU A 307 -7.19 14.23 -21.28
C LEU A 307 -8.12 14.23 -22.50
N GLN A 308 -8.75 15.36 -22.83
CA GLN A 308 -9.68 15.51 -23.95
C GLN A 308 -9.03 16.17 -25.17
N SER A 309 -7.78 16.64 -25.06
CA SER A 309 -6.99 17.23 -26.15
C SER A 309 -6.34 16.12 -27.01
#